data_d3d263325e0e6bef993fdd70cad4fce8
#
_entry.id   d3d263325e0e6bef993fdd70cad4fce8
#
_cell.length_a   1.000
_cell.length_b   1.000
_cell.length_c   1.000
_cell.angle_alpha   90.00
_cell.angle_beta   90.00
_cell.angle_gamma   90.00
#
_symmetry.space_group_name_H-M   'P 1'
#
loop_
_entity.id
_entity.type
_entity.pdbx_description
1 polymer ?
#
loop_
_entity_poly.entity_id
_entity_poly.type
_entity_poly.pdbx_seq_one_letter_code
_entity_poly.pdbx_strand_id
1 'polypeptide(L)'
;IIFAPPEPKLRTVGIMGEINEEGSAEIVFGLLSLQNSAVHFEPVDIEDEDSEVKEVIMPIEMVISTPGGNADDMFAIYDTMRSIRDEVPIKTRGIGKVMSAGVVLLAAGTKGERSIGKNCRVMLHSVIGGHVGPMHQLDNEMEEIRNIQDQYISVLAEETKMTKRYLRNLMKKKVNIYLSATEAVELGIVDKIF
;
A
#
# COMPACT_ATOMS: atom_id res chain seq x y z
N ILE A 1 26.19 -31.65 13.02
CA ILE A 1 25.17 -30.74 13.60
C ILE A 1 24.12 -30.59 12.51
N ILE A 2 22.95 -31.23 12.70
CA ILE A 2 21.84 -31.09 11.76
C ILE A 2 21.28 -29.67 12.01
N PHE A 3 21.55 -28.75 11.10
CA PHE A 3 20.87 -27.46 11.10
C PHE A 3 19.41 -27.72 10.68
N ALA A 4 18.49 -27.62 11.63
CA ALA A 4 17.08 -27.53 11.27
C ALA A 4 16.91 -26.26 10.41
N PRO A 5 16.19 -26.34 9.27
CA PRO A 5 15.91 -25.15 8.50
C PRO A 5 15.24 -24.11 9.42
N PRO A 6 15.60 -22.84 9.32
CA PRO A 6 15.00 -21.81 10.15
C PRO A 6 13.48 -21.83 9.96
N GLU A 7 12.73 -21.79 11.07
CA GLU A 7 11.28 -21.71 11.00
C GLU A 7 10.88 -20.50 10.13
N PRO A 8 9.92 -20.67 9.20
CA PRO A 8 9.48 -19.58 8.35
C PRO A 8 8.92 -18.46 9.21
N LYS A 9 9.63 -17.34 9.31
CA LYS A 9 9.16 -16.16 10.03
C LYS A 9 8.02 -15.53 9.24
N LEU A 10 6.89 -15.29 9.89
CA LEU A 10 5.78 -14.55 9.29
C LEU A 10 6.26 -13.12 8.97
N ARG A 11 6.30 -12.79 7.69
CA ARG A 11 6.72 -11.47 7.20
C ARG A 11 5.53 -10.72 6.60
N THR A 12 4.44 -10.66 7.38
CA THR A 12 3.16 -10.11 6.93
C THR A 12 2.71 -8.97 7.83
N VAL A 13 2.29 -7.86 7.21
CA VAL A 13 1.62 -6.72 7.86
C VAL A 13 0.18 -6.66 7.35
N GLY A 14 -0.77 -6.37 8.22
CA GLY A 14 -2.19 -6.29 7.87
C GLY A 14 -2.79 -4.90 8.06
N ILE A 15 -3.54 -4.42 7.06
CA ILE A 15 -4.42 -3.25 7.20
C ILE A 15 -5.85 -3.76 7.20
N MET A 16 -6.44 -3.88 8.39
CA MET A 16 -7.80 -4.38 8.59
C MET A 16 -8.65 -3.32 9.29
N GLY A 17 -9.64 -2.77 8.59
CA GLY A 17 -10.48 -1.70 9.11
C GLY A 17 -10.04 -0.31 8.68
N GLU A 18 -10.38 0.71 9.44
CA GLU A 18 -10.11 2.12 9.13
C GLU A 18 -8.63 2.48 9.31
N ILE A 19 -8.09 3.27 8.38
CA ILE A 19 -6.74 3.84 8.47
C ILE A 19 -6.81 5.03 9.43
N ASN A 20 -6.11 4.93 10.56
CA ASN A 20 -6.06 5.92 11.62
C ASN A 20 -4.66 5.98 12.25
N GLU A 21 -4.42 6.91 13.15
CA GLU A 21 -3.12 7.19 13.77
C GLU A 21 -2.53 5.95 14.48
N GLU A 22 -3.32 5.23 15.27
CA GLU A 22 -2.85 4.05 16.00
C GLU A 22 -2.43 2.92 15.04
N GLY A 23 -3.32 2.57 14.08
CA GLY A 23 -3.04 1.52 13.11
C GLY A 23 -1.91 1.89 12.16
N SER A 24 -1.77 3.17 11.77
CA SER A 24 -0.67 3.61 10.91
C SER A 24 0.69 3.50 11.60
N ALA A 25 0.76 3.84 12.89
CA ALA A 25 1.97 3.69 13.67
C ALA A 25 2.42 2.22 13.76
N GLU A 26 1.50 1.30 14.05
CA GLU A 26 1.79 -0.15 14.08
C GLU A 26 2.31 -0.65 12.74
N ILE A 27 1.71 -0.22 11.63
CA ILE A 27 2.09 -0.64 10.28
C ILE A 27 3.47 -0.08 9.92
N VAL A 28 3.73 1.21 10.17
CA VAL A 28 5.02 1.85 9.90
C VAL A 28 6.15 1.14 10.67
N PHE A 29 6.00 0.94 11.98
CA PHE A 29 7.01 0.24 12.77
C PHE A 29 7.14 -1.23 12.39
N GLY A 30 6.04 -1.89 12.02
CA GLY A 30 6.04 -3.25 11.48
C GLY A 30 6.84 -3.36 10.19
N LEU A 31 6.65 -2.45 9.24
CA LEU A 31 7.38 -2.39 7.97
C LEU A 31 8.88 -2.17 8.20
N LEU A 32 9.27 -1.20 9.05
CA LEU A 32 10.67 -0.92 9.38
C LEU A 32 11.35 -2.09 10.09
N SER A 33 10.63 -2.76 10.99
CA SER A 33 11.14 -3.98 11.67
C SER A 33 11.38 -5.12 10.68
N LEU A 34 10.45 -5.33 9.74
CA LEU A 34 10.57 -6.34 8.71
C LEU A 34 11.68 -5.99 7.70
N GLN A 35 11.89 -4.73 7.37
CA GLN A 35 13.01 -4.29 6.54
C GLN A 35 14.35 -4.70 7.19
N ASN A 36 14.54 -4.37 8.47
CA ASN A 36 15.77 -4.69 9.20
C ASN A 36 16.10 -6.19 9.28
N SER A 37 15.10 -7.06 9.14
CA SER A 37 15.25 -8.52 9.16
C SER A 37 15.10 -9.17 7.78
N ALA A 38 15.19 -8.39 6.69
CA ALA A 38 14.89 -8.89 5.35
C ALA A 38 16.02 -9.74 4.75
N VAL A 39 17.25 -9.48 5.14
CA VAL A 39 18.41 -10.21 4.64
C VAL A 39 18.54 -11.56 5.34
N HIS A 40 18.65 -12.61 4.55
CA HIS A 40 18.90 -13.96 5.00
C HIS A 40 20.03 -14.58 4.15
N PHE A 41 20.81 -15.45 4.76
CA PHE A 41 21.91 -16.15 4.07
C PHE A 41 21.55 -17.62 3.93
N GLU A 42 21.58 -18.14 2.70
CA GLU A 42 21.31 -19.53 2.38
C GLU A 42 22.51 -20.18 1.70
N PRO A 43 22.86 -21.45 2.01
CA PRO A 43 23.87 -22.16 1.26
C PRO A 43 23.46 -22.28 -0.23
N VAL A 44 24.41 -22.15 -1.13
CA VAL A 44 24.18 -22.33 -2.58
C VAL A 44 23.83 -23.78 -2.88
N ASP A 45 24.52 -24.72 -2.20
CA ASP A 45 24.25 -26.15 -2.24
C ASP A 45 23.95 -26.66 -0.82
N ILE A 46 22.74 -27.18 -0.60
CA ILE A 46 22.28 -27.66 0.70
C ILE A 46 22.98 -28.99 1.08
N GLU A 47 23.48 -29.75 0.10
CA GLU A 47 24.15 -31.05 0.30
C GLU A 47 25.65 -30.90 0.59
N ASP A 48 26.24 -29.71 0.35
CA ASP A 48 27.64 -29.42 0.59
C ASP A 48 27.83 -28.54 1.85
N GLU A 49 28.42 -29.10 2.89
CA GLU A 49 28.67 -28.41 4.17
C GLU A 49 29.66 -27.24 4.04
N ASP A 50 30.49 -27.23 3.00
CA ASP A 50 31.44 -26.17 2.67
C ASP A 50 30.91 -25.20 1.59
N SER A 51 29.61 -25.30 1.25
CA SER A 51 28.99 -24.48 0.24
C SER A 51 29.09 -22.97 0.53
N GLU A 52 29.35 -22.21 -0.53
CA GLU A 52 29.22 -20.76 -0.46
C GLU A 52 27.80 -20.34 -0.03
N VAL A 53 27.70 -19.23 0.69
CA VAL A 53 26.39 -18.68 1.08
C VAL A 53 26.00 -17.55 0.14
N LYS A 54 24.74 -17.51 -0.27
CA LYS A 54 24.15 -16.42 -1.03
C LYS A 54 23.24 -15.59 -0.13
N GLU A 55 23.25 -14.28 -0.36
CA GLU A 55 22.29 -13.37 0.24
C GLU A 55 20.93 -13.51 -0.45
N VAL A 56 19.88 -13.64 0.35
CA VAL A 56 18.49 -13.71 -0.10
C VAL A 56 17.69 -12.62 0.60
N ILE A 57 17.03 -11.77 -0.19
CA ILE A 57 16.15 -10.75 0.34
C ILE A 57 14.73 -11.30 0.42
N MET A 58 14.22 -11.41 1.65
CA MET A 58 12.87 -11.89 1.92
C MET A 58 11.85 -10.77 1.77
N PRO A 59 10.84 -10.90 0.89
CA PRO A 59 9.83 -9.88 0.71
C PRO A 59 8.95 -9.70 1.95
N ILE A 60 8.29 -8.53 2.03
CA ILE A 60 7.23 -8.25 3.00
C ILE A 60 5.89 -8.45 2.29
N GLU A 61 4.95 -9.19 2.90
CA GLU A 61 3.57 -9.27 2.43
C GLU A 61 2.70 -8.26 3.19
N MET A 62 1.92 -7.46 2.46
CA MET A 62 0.96 -6.54 3.05
C MET A 62 -0.45 -6.91 2.61
N VAL A 63 -1.27 -7.37 3.55
CA VAL A 63 -2.68 -7.75 3.32
C VAL A 63 -3.59 -6.58 3.66
N ILE A 64 -4.46 -6.18 2.73
CA ILE A 64 -5.26 -4.95 2.83
C ILE A 64 -6.75 -5.24 2.67
N SER A 65 -7.53 -4.88 3.70
CA SER A 65 -9.01 -4.87 3.68
C SER A 65 -9.50 -3.65 4.47
N THR A 66 -9.77 -2.54 3.80
CA THR A 66 -10.05 -1.26 4.45
C THR A 66 -11.14 -0.44 3.73
N PRO A 67 -11.98 0.29 4.46
CA PRO A 67 -12.84 1.31 3.89
C PRO A 67 -12.08 2.61 3.50
N GLY A 68 -10.79 2.72 3.84
CA GLY A 68 -10.00 3.93 3.79
C GLY A 68 -9.83 4.54 5.19
N GLY A 69 -9.61 5.83 5.26
CA GLY A 69 -9.44 6.57 6.52
C GLY A 69 -8.68 7.88 6.32
N ASN A 70 -7.92 8.29 7.33
CA ASN A 70 -7.18 9.53 7.37
C ASN A 70 -6.09 9.58 6.28
N ALA A 71 -5.98 10.73 5.61
CA ALA A 71 -5.03 10.93 4.51
C ALA A 71 -3.59 11.04 4.99
N ASP A 72 -3.33 11.70 6.12
CA ASP A 72 -1.98 11.88 6.67
C ASP A 72 -1.41 10.53 7.11
N ASP A 73 -2.24 9.71 7.76
CA ASP A 73 -1.89 8.35 8.16
C ASP A 73 -1.62 7.44 6.95
N MET A 74 -2.41 7.58 5.89
CA MET A 74 -2.15 6.90 4.62
C MET A 74 -0.81 7.32 4.03
N PHE A 75 -0.49 8.62 4.00
CA PHE A 75 0.78 9.10 3.46
C PHE A 75 1.97 8.64 4.30
N ALA A 76 1.85 8.59 5.64
CA ALA A 76 2.89 8.04 6.50
C ALA A 76 3.23 6.58 6.15
N ILE A 77 2.22 5.75 5.93
CA ILE A 77 2.41 4.36 5.48
C ILE A 77 3.00 4.34 4.06
N TYR A 78 2.45 5.14 3.13
CA TYR A 78 2.90 5.21 1.75
C TYR A 78 4.37 5.59 1.62
N ASP A 79 4.81 6.65 2.29
CA ASP A 79 6.19 7.11 2.26
C ASP A 79 7.14 6.07 2.86
N THR A 80 6.72 5.38 3.93
CA THR A 80 7.45 4.24 4.49
C THR A 80 7.58 3.10 3.48
N MET A 81 6.50 2.72 2.81
CA MET A 81 6.56 1.70 1.75
C MET A 81 7.51 2.11 0.62
N ARG A 82 7.47 3.38 0.20
CA ARG A 82 8.35 3.93 -0.84
C ARG A 82 9.82 3.89 -0.46
N SER A 83 10.16 4.16 0.79
CA SER A 83 11.55 4.11 1.28
C SER A 83 12.12 2.69 1.34
N ILE A 84 11.25 1.68 1.42
CA ILE A 84 11.65 0.27 1.64
C ILE A 84 11.65 -0.53 0.34
N ARG A 85 10.63 -0.38 -0.51
CA ARG A 85 10.28 -1.34 -1.56
C ARG A 85 11.33 -1.53 -2.68
N ASP A 86 12.26 -0.59 -2.83
CA ASP A 86 13.34 -0.70 -3.82
C ASP A 86 14.45 -1.63 -3.34
N GLU A 87 14.62 -1.79 -2.02
CA GLU A 87 15.57 -2.71 -1.39
C GLU A 87 14.90 -4.03 -0.99
N VAL A 88 13.73 -3.94 -0.36
CA VAL A 88 12.95 -5.09 0.12
C VAL A 88 11.58 -5.10 -0.56
N PRO A 89 11.31 -6.04 -1.47
CA PRO A 89 10.03 -6.09 -2.18
C PRO A 89 8.83 -6.15 -1.24
N ILE A 90 7.83 -5.31 -1.48
CA ILE A 90 6.56 -5.30 -0.75
C ILE A 90 5.47 -5.86 -1.66
N LYS A 91 4.97 -7.05 -1.33
CA LYS A 91 3.86 -7.72 -2.02
C LYS A 91 2.55 -7.25 -1.43
N THR A 92 1.73 -6.50 -2.17
CA THR A 92 0.42 -6.08 -1.69
C THR A 92 -0.68 -7.03 -2.14
N ARG A 93 -1.64 -7.26 -1.24
CA ARG A 93 -2.74 -8.20 -1.44
C ARG A 93 -4.07 -7.64 -0.96
N GLY A 94 -4.92 -7.19 -1.88
CA GLY A 94 -6.25 -6.68 -1.59
C GLY A 94 -7.28 -7.79 -1.40
N ILE A 95 -8.03 -7.78 -0.30
CA ILE A 95 -9.10 -8.73 -0.02
C ILE A 95 -10.38 -8.02 0.45
N GLY A 96 -11.55 -8.60 0.17
CA GLY A 96 -12.85 -8.08 0.59
C GLY A 96 -13.16 -6.70 0.01
N LYS A 97 -12.59 -5.65 0.61
CA LYS A 97 -12.74 -4.26 0.14
C LYS A 97 -11.44 -3.48 0.30
N VAL A 98 -11.10 -2.68 -0.72
CA VAL A 98 -9.99 -1.72 -0.66
C VAL A 98 -10.50 -0.39 -1.20
N MET A 99 -10.75 0.57 -0.31
CA MET A 99 -11.44 1.80 -0.65
C MET A 99 -10.64 3.04 -0.26
N SER A 100 -10.84 4.14 -1.02
CA SER A 100 -10.29 5.46 -0.68
C SER A 100 -8.76 5.42 -0.46
N ALA A 101 -8.26 5.86 0.69
CA ALA A 101 -6.86 5.80 1.10
C ALA A 101 -6.21 4.40 0.90
N GLY A 102 -6.97 3.32 1.10
CA GLY A 102 -6.48 1.96 0.91
C GLY A 102 -6.05 1.65 -0.53
N VAL A 103 -6.62 2.33 -1.53
CA VAL A 103 -6.27 2.11 -2.93
C VAL A 103 -4.84 2.58 -3.23
N VAL A 104 -4.40 3.67 -2.60
CA VAL A 104 -3.01 4.12 -2.69
C VAL A 104 -2.07 3.06 -2.15
N LEU A 105 -2.35 2.54 -0.96
CA LEU A 105 -1.50 1.53 -0.31
C LEU A 105 -1.45 0.21 -1.08
N LEU A 106 -2.59 -0.21 -1.66
CA LEU A 106 -2.62 -1.40 -2.54
C LEU A 106 -1.75 -1.18 -3.79
N ALA A 107 -1.82 0.00 -4.41
CA ALA A 107 -1.07 0.35 -5.60
C ALA A 107 0.43 0.60 -5.33
N ALA A 108 0.79 0.93 -4.08
CA ALA A 108 2.16 1.25 -3.67
C ALA A 108 3.09 0.04 -3.53
N GLY A 109 2.59 -1.18 -3.63
CA GLY A 109 3.43 -2.39 -3.63
C GLY A 109 4.43 -2.42 -4.78
N THR A 110 5.42 -3.29 -4.68
CA THR A 110 6.40 -3.53 -5.74
C THR A 110 5.69 -3.95 -7.03
N LYS A 111 6.03 -3.30 -8.15
CA LYS A 111 5.41 -3.58 -9.45
C LYS A 111 5.63 -5.05 -9.85
N GLY A 112 4.57 -5.71 -10.32
CA GLY A 112 4.53 -7.15 -10.59
C GLY A 112 4.11 -8.02 -9.38
N GLU A 113 4.16 -7.47 -8.17
CA GLU A 113 3.87 -8.18 -6.91
C GLU A 113 2.57 -7.72 -6.22
N ARG A 114 1.77 -6.89 -6.91
CA ARG A 114 0.50 -6.38 -6.40
C ARG A 114 -0.64 -7.30 -6.85
N SER A 115 -1.47 -7.73 -5.91
CA SER A 115 -2.53 -8.70 -6.21
C SER A 115 -3.86 -8.34 -5.53
N ILE A 116 -4.96 -8.88 -6.08
CA ILE A 116 -6.30 -8.66 -5.57
C ILE A 116 -7.14 -9.93 -5.65
N GLY A 117 -7.94 -10.19 -4.63
CA GLY A 117 -8.90 -11.29 -4.64
C GLY A 117 -10.02 -11.05 -5.66
N LYS A 118 -10.46 -12.09 -6.36
CA LYS A 118 -11.51 -12.05 -7.40
C LYS A 118 -12.78 -11.31 -6.94
N ASN A 119 -13.16 -11.46 -5.67
CA ASN A 119 -14.37 -10.86 -5.10
C ASN A 119 -14.10 -9.53 -4.37
N CYS A 120 -12.87 -9.05 -4.35
CA CYS A 120 -12.53 -7.78 -3.72
C CYS A 120 -13.10 -6.60 -4.52
N ARG A 121 -13.65 -5.62 -3.82
CA ARG A 121 -14.16 -4.37 -4.41
C ARG A 121 -13.22 -3.22 -4.10
N VAL A 122 -12.87 -2.49 -5.13
CA VAL A 122 -12.08 -1.25 -5.02
C VAL A 122 -13.02 -0.05 -5.16
N MET A 123 -12.77 1.03 -4.43
CA MET A 123 -13.56 2.26 -4.57
C MET A 123 -12.68 3.50 -4.49
N LEU A 124 -12.86 4.38 -5.46
CA LEU A 124 -12.22 5.69 -5.56
C LEU A 124 -13.25 6.80 -5.36
N HIS A 125 -12.89 7.83 -4.62
CA HIS A 125 -13.67 9.06 -4.46
C HIS A 125 -12.74 10.25 -4.19
N SER A 126 -13.28 11.47 -4.27
CA SER A 126 -12.55 12.68 -3.86
C SER A 126 -12.29 12.70 -2.35
N VAL A 127 -11.24 13.39 -1.92
CA VAL A 127 -10.97 13.63 -0.51
C VAL A 127 -12.20 14.28 0.14
N ILE A 128 -12.56 13.78 1.32
CA ILE A 128 -13.64 14.32 2.15
C ILE A 128 -12.99 15.04 3.31
N GLY A 129 -13.35 16.29 3.50
CA GLY A 129 -12.88 17.08 4.63
C GLY A 129 -13.87 18.17 4.95
N GLY A 130 -13.74 18.75 6.13
CA GLY A 130 -14.56 19.86 6.58
C GLY A 130 -14.02 20.43 7.88
N HIS A 131 -14.27 21.70 8.12
CA HIS A 131 -13.87 22.41 9.32
C HIS A 131 -14.98 23.34 9.78
N VAL A 132 -15.04 23.59 11.08
CA VAL A 132 -15.92 24.57 11.71
C VAL A 132 -15.07 25.54 12.50
N GLY A 133 -15.08 26.81 12.09
CA GLY A 133 -14.24 27.82 12.73
C GLY A 133 -14.41 29.20 12.11
N PRO A 134 -13.59 30.20 12.50
CA PRO A 134 -13.56 31.51 11.90
C PRO A 134 -13.21 31.44 10.40
N MET A 135 -13.70 32.43 9.62
CA MET A 135 -13.61 32.41 8.16
C MET A 135 -12.18 32.19 7.62
N HIS A 136 -11.18 32.85 8.21
CA HIS A 136 -9.78 32.69 7.80
C HIS A 136 -9.23 31.28 8.04
N GLN A 137 -9.73 30.57 9.04
CA GLN A 137 -9.38 29.17 9.27
C GLN A 137 -10.04 28.25 8.23
N LEU A 138 -11.30 28.54 7.86
CA LEU A 138 -11.99 27.78 6.81
C LEU A 138 -11.27 27.88 5.47
N ASP A 139 -10.76 29.07 5.10
CA ASP A 139 -10.01 29.25 3.87
C ASP A 139 -8.71 28.44 3.87
N ASN A 140 -7.96 28.46 4.97
CA ASN A 140 -6.72 27.67 5.11
C ASN A 140 -6.98 26.16 5.05
N GLU A 141 -8.00 25.67 5.75
CA GLU A 141 -8.38 24.25 5.72
C GLU A 141 -8.85 23.82 4.33
N MET A 142 -9.59 24.66 3.64
CA MET A 142 -10.01 24.37 2.26
C MET A 142 -8.85 24.34 1.28
N GLU A 143 -7.81 25.11 1.50
CA GLU A 143 -6.56 25.05 0.73
C GLU A 143 -5.84 23.74 1.01
N GLU A 144 -5.72 23.35 2.28
CA GLU A 144 -5.07 22.09 2.67
C GLU A 144 -5.82 20.87 2.11
N ILE A 145 -7.13 20.82 2.18
CA ILE A 145 -7.94 19.74 1.57
C ILE A 145 -7.67 19.64 0.05
N ARG A 146 -7.48 20.78 -0.64
CA ARG A 146 -7.10 20.76 -2.07
C ARG A 146 -5.69 20.23 -2.29
N ASN A 147 -4.74 20.58 -1.42
CA ASN A 147 -3.37 20.07 -1.47
C ASN A 147 -3.35 18.55 -1.29
N ILE A 148 -4.04 18.04 -0.27
CA ILE A 148 -4.20 16.60 -0.02
C ILE A 148 -4.83 15.90 -1.24
N GLN A 149 -5.87 16.49 -1.85
CA GLN A 149 -6.50 15.96 -3.05
C GLN A 149 -5.53 15.90 -4.24
N ASP A 150 -4.70 16.91 -4.44
CA ASP A 150 -3.72 16.93 -5.53
C ASP A 150 -2.55 15.97 -5.27
N GLN A 151 -2.13 15.78 -4.03
CA GLN A 151 -1.15 14.75 -3.62
C GLN A 151 -1.71 13.35 -3.87
N TYR A 152 -2.94 13.06 -3.42
CA TYR A 152 -3.63 11.78 -3.66
C TYR A 152 -3.69 11.43 -5.14
N ILE A 153 -4.07 12.40 -5.99
CA ILE A 153 -4.09 12.24 -7.46
C ILE A 153 -2.68 11.99 -8.01
N SER A 154 -1.69 12.68 -7.48
CA SER A 154 -0.29 12.55 -7.95
C SER A 154 0.25 11.16 -7.66
N VAL A 155 0.06 10.68 -6.44
CA VAL A 155 0.49 9.35 -6.01
C VAL A 155 -0.23 8.25 -6.81
N LEU A 156 -1.54 8.33 -6.99
CA LEU A 156 -2.27 7.36 -7.81
C LEU A 156 -1.80 7.36 -9.27
N ALA A 157 -1.44 8.52 -9.82
CA ALA A 157 -0.91 8.58 -11.19
C ALA A 157 0.49 8.00 -11.32
N GLU A 158 1.31 8.06 -10.27
CA GLU A 158 2.65 7.44 -10.22
C GLU A 158 2.56 5.92 -10.07
N GLU A 159 1.63 5.46 -9.25
CA GLU A 159 1.52 4.04 -8.89
C GLU A 159 0.64 3.22 -9.84
N THR A 160 -0.12 3.85 -10.73
CA THR A 160 -1.08 3.17 -11.61
C THR A 160 -0.89 3.56 -13.09
N LYS A 161 -1.73 3.03 -13.97
CA LYS A 161 -1.80 3.46 -15.37
C LYS A 161 -2.68 4.70 -15.58
N MET A 162 -3.30 5.22 -14.53
CA MET A 162 -4.20 6.37 -14.60
C MET A 162 -3.42 7.67 -14.69
N THR A 163 -3.79 8.54 -15.63
CA THR A 163 -3.19 9.88 -15.73
C THR A 163 -3.80 10.85 -14.70
N LYS A 164 -3.06 11.87 -14.28
CA LYS A 164 -3.60 12.95 -13.42
C LYS A 164 -4.87 13.58 -14.02
N ARG A 165 -4.93 13.74 -15.34
CA ARG A 165 -6.11 14.28 -16.04
C ARG A 165 -7.32 13.33 -15.89
N TYR A 166 -7.12 12.03 -16.06
CA TYR A 166 -8.16 11.03 -15.88
C TYR A 166 -8.69 11.05 -14.44
N LEU A 167 -7.80 11.01 -13.44
CA LEU A 167 -8.14 11.05 -12.03
C LEU A 167 -8.88 12.33 -11.64
N ARG A 168 -8.42 13.51 -12.08
CA ARG A 168 -9.13 14.79 -11.85
C ARG A 168 -10.55 14.77 -12.42
N ASN A 169 -10.75 14.24 -13.62
CA ASN A 169 -12.07 14.14 -14.23
C ASN A 169 -12.97 13.15 -13.48
N LEU A 170 -12.39 12.07 -12.96
CA LEU A 170 -13.08 11.07 -12.15
C LEU A 170 -13.57 11.70 -10.84
N MET A 171 -12.68 12.40 -10.12
CA MET A 171 -13.00 13.06 -8.85
C MET A 171 -14.05 14.20 -8.99
N LYS A 172 -14.06 14.90 -10.13
CA LYS A 172 -15.07 15.93 -10.42
C LYS A 172 -16.50 15.43 -10.51
N LYS A 173 -16.70 14.13 -10.76
CA LYS A 173 -18.04 13.52 -10.83
C LYS A 173 -18.76 13.49 -9.48
N LYS A 174 -18.06 13.73 -8.37
CA LYS A 174 -18.60 13.78 -7.00
C LYS A 174 -19.38 12.51 -6.59
N VAL A 175 -18.97 11.34 -7.11
CA VAL A 175 -19.59 10.05 -6.85
C VAL A 175 -18.51 9.03 -6.46
N ASN A 176 -18.90 8.01 -5.73
CA ASN A 176 -18.06 6.86 -5.47
C ASN A 176 -17.95 6.01 -6.73
N ILE A 177 -16.73 5.67 -7.12
CA ILE A 177 -16.45 4.86 -8.29
C ILE A 177 -16.01 3.49 -7.83
N TYR A 178 -16.85 2.50 -8.01
CA TYR A 178 -16.57 1.13 -7.62
C TYR A 178 -16.00 0.35 -8.80
N LEU A 179 -14.90 -0.35 -8.55
CA LEU A 179 -14.19 -1.17 -9.51
C LEU A 179 -14.21 -2.63 -9.08
N SER A 180 -14.34 -3.51 -10.05
CA SER A 180 -14.08 -4.94 -9.91
C SER A 180 -12.58 -5.23 -9.86
N ALA A 181 -12.21 -6.47 -9.52
CA ALA A 181 -10.81 -6.90 -9.56
C ALA A 181 -10.20 -6.79 -10.97
N THR A 182 -10.99 -7.07 -12.02
CA THR A 182 -10.55 -6.94 -13.42
C THR A 182 -10.24 -5.49 -13.78
N GLU A 183 -11.15 -4.57 -13.46
CA GLU A 183 -10.94 -3.13 -13.70
C GLU A 183 -9.73 -2.58 -12.91
N ALA A 184 -9.47 -3.11 -11.70
CA ALA A 184 -8.30 -2.74 -10.91
C ALA A 184 -6.99 -3.16 -11.60
N VAL A 185 -6.95 -4.32 -12.28
CA VAL A 185 -5.80 -4.75 -13.09
C VAL A 185 -5.66 -3.89 -14.35
N GLU A 186 -6.76 -3.63 -15.06
CA GLU A 186 -6.77 -2.80 -16.28
C GLU A 186 -6.22 -1.40 -16.02
N LEU A 187 -6.64 -0.78 -14.91
CA LEU A 187 -6.19 0.54 -14.47
C LEU A 187 -4.78 0.52 -13.83
N GLY A 188 -4.20 -0.66 -13.62
CA GLY A 188 -2.86 -0.83 -13.07
C GLY A 188 -2.76 -0.54 -11.57
N ILE A 189 -3.88 -0.60 -10.85
CA ILE A 189 -3.88 -0.53 -9.38
C ILE A 189 -3.19 -1.77 -8.80
N VAL A 190 -3.40 -2.92 -9.44
CA VAL A 190 -2.73 -4.19 -9.14
C VAL A 190 -2.25 -4.86 -10.42
N ASP A 191 -1.44 -5.91 -10.29
CA ASP A 191 -0.83 -6.61 -11.43
C ASP A 191 -1.57 -7.92 -11.77
N LYS A 192 -2.19 -8.56 -10.78
CA LYS A 192 -2.85 -9.88 -10.95
C LYS A 192 -4.04 -10.09 -10.00
N ILE A 193 -4.95 -10.97 -10.41
CA ILE A 193 -6.05 -11.51 -9.60
C ILE A 193 -5.65 -12.90 -9.10
N PHE A 194 -5.98 -13.24 -7.85
CA PHE A 194 -5.81 -14.59 -7.28
C PHE A 194 -7.13 -15.16 -6.80
#